data_51eaa58322bfa7c09bce7e49def0a397
#
_entry.id   51eaa58322bfa7c09bce7e49def0a397
#
_cell.length_a   1.000
_cell.length_b   1.000
_cell.length_c   1.000
_cell.angle_alpha   90.00
_cell.angle_beta   90.00
_cell.angle_gamma   90.00
#
_symmetry.space_group_name_H-M   'P 1'
#
loop_
_entity.id
_entity.type
_entity.pdbx_description
1 polymer ?
#
loop_
_entity_poly.entity_id
_entity_poly.type
_entity_poly.pdbx_seq_one_letter_code
_entity_poly.pdbx_strand_id
1 'polypeptide(L)'
;MKMMFLPMIAAYLCGNIYIFVRALQTLSGLSLGWKVVFSLGYWLAALALVLSIFVLRHIEIPEVLSQGLFNIGSVWLVFTLYMVLALLVTDISKLFVPTLKTYGFVVSFGFTVCLLTYGYFNYKHPDINHLDITLDKPLQGQPMKIVAISDVHLGNGTRKPQLQKFVEMINAQEPDLI
;
A
#
# COMPACT_ATOMS: atom_id res chain seq x y z
N MET A 1 -22.94 5.71 -8.25
CA MET A 1 -21.48 5.51 -8.15
C MET A 1 -20.74 6.69 -7.51
N LYS A 2 -21.03 7.97 -7.85
CA LYS A 2 -20.36 9.16 -7.24
C LYS A 2 -20.53 9.30 -5.71
N MET A 3 -21.65 8.84 -5.11
CA MET A 3 -21.91 8.97 -3.68
C MET A 3 -21.08 8.03 -2.79
N MET A 4 -20.59 6.90 -3.29
CA MET A 4 -19.76 5.97 -2.50
C MET A 4 -18.33 6.46 -2.28
N PHE A 5 -17.78 7.29 -3.16
CA PHE A 5 -16.40 7.79 -3.03
C PHE A 5 -16.27 8.89 -1.97
N LEU A 6 -17.33 9.66 -1.72
CA LEU A 6 -17.28 10.79 -0.77
C LEU A 6 -16.93 10.35 0.67
N PRO A 7 -17.62 9.34 1.27
CA PRO A 7 -17.25 8.87 2.62
C PRO A 7 -15.84 8.26 2.68
N MET A 8 -15.38 7.61 1.61
CA MET A 8 -14.03 7.06 1.56
C MET A 8 -12.96 8.15 1.55
N ILE A 9 -13.15 9.21 0.75
CA ILE A 9 -12.26 10.38 0.74
C ILE A 9 -12.31 11.10 2.09
N ALA A 10 -13.48 11.27 2.68
CA ALA A 10 -13.63 11.89 3.99
C ALA A 10 -12.90 11.08 5.08
N ALA A 11 -13.06 9.76 5.12
CA ALA A 11 -12.36 8.89 6.06
C ALA A 11 -10.82 8.97 5.88
N TYR A 12 -10.35 8.99 4.63
CA TYR A 12 -8.93 9.16 4.32
C TYR A 12 -8.38 10.49 4.82
N LEU A 13 -9.10 11.60 4.57
CA LEU A 13 -8.70 12.93 5.04
C LEU A 13 -8.71 13.03 6.57
N CYS A 14 -9.75 12.50 7.22
CA CYS A 14 -9.83 12.45 8.69
C CYS A 14 -8.66 11.65 9.28
N GLY A 15 -8.32 10.50 8.69
CA GLY A 15 -7.17 9.70 9.10
C GLY A 15 -5.85 10.47 8.96
N ASN A 16 -5.66 11.17 7.84
CA ASN A 16 -4.47 12.00 7.63
C ASN A 16 -4.40 13.17 8.61
N ILE A 17 -5.51 13.84 8.89
CA ILE A 17 -5.56 14.92 9.90
C ILE A 17 -5.19 14.36 11.27
N TYR A 18 -5.73 13.21 11.65
CA TYR A 18 -5.42 12.57 12.94
C TYR A 18 -3.93 12.25 13.06
N ILE A 19 -3.33 11.59 12.05
CA ILE A 19 -1.89 11.28 12.02
C ILE A 19 -1.06 12.57 12.11
N PHE A 20 -1.42 13.58 11.30
CA PHE A 20 -0.71 14.85 11.22
C PHE A 20 -0.69 15.58 12.56
N VAL A 21 -1.83 15.67 13.25
CA VAL A 21 -1.93 16.29 14.58
C VAL A 21 -1.04 15.54 15.59
N ARG A 22 -1.10 14.20 15.57
CA ARG A 22 -0.26 13.36 16.47
C ARG A 22 1.23 13.52 16.17
N ALA A 23 1.61 13.63 14.89
CA ALA A 23 2.96 13.90 14.47
C ALA A 23 3.46 15.27 14.99
N LEU A 24 2.67 16.35 14.80
CA LEU A 24 3.04 17.67 15.28
C LEU A 24 3.17 17.76 16.81
N GLN A 25 2.34 17.03 17.56
CA GLN A 25 2.48 16.91 19.01
C GLN A 25 3.81 16.27 19.40
N THR A 26 4.21 15.22 18.70
CA THR A 26 5.51 14.54 18.92
C THR A 26 6.69 15.44 18.53
N LEU A 27 6.53 16.23 17.46
CA LEU A 27 7.53 17.16 16.95
C LEU A 27 7.46 18.55 17.63
N SER A 28 6.87 18.66 18.82
CA SER A 28 6.66 19.93 19.52
C SER A 28 7.96 20.73 19.76
N GLY A 29 9.08 20.04 20.00
CA GLY A 29 10.40 20.65 20.22
C GLY A 29 11.11 21.19 18.96
N LEU A 30 10.60 20.92 17.75
CA LEU A 30 11.21 21.43 16.52
C LEU A 30 10.91 22.92 16.31
N SER A 31 11.84 23.63 15.65
CA SER A 31 11.62 25.01 15.22
C SER A 31 10.49 25.12 14.21
N LEU A 32 9.90 26.32 14.11
CA LEU A 32 8.78 26.57 13.20
C LEU A 32 9.13 26.22 11.74
N GLY A 33 10.34 26.55 11.28
CA GLY A 33 10.78 26.24 9.92
C GLY A 33 10.70 24.75 9.60
N TRP A 34 11.18 23.89 10.51
CA TRP A 34 11.10 22.42 10.34
C TRP A 34 9.68 21.91 10.38
N LYS A 35 8.81 22.48 11.21
CA LYS A 35 7.37 22.13 11.22
C LYS A 35 6.69 22.50 9.89
N VAL A 36 7.05 23.64 9.29
CA VAL A 36 6.51 24.03 7.97
C VAL A 36 6.99 23.07 6.87
N VAL A 37 8.29 22.75 6.83
CA VAL A 37 8.86 21.80 5.85
C VAL A 37 8.19 20.43 5.98
N PHE A 38 8.05 19.91 7.20
CA PHE A 38 7.35 18.67 7.48
C PHE A 38 5.90 18.73 7.00
N SER A 39 5.17 19.80 7.31
CA SER A 39 3.77 19.95 6.94
C SER A 39 3.57 19.95 5.43
N LEU A 40 4.42 20.67 4.68
CA LEU A 40 4.38 20.70 3.22
C LEU A 40 4.65 19.30 2.64
N GLY A 41 5.70 18.62 3.08
CA GLY A 41 6.05 17.27 2.62
C GLY A 41 4.95 16.26 2.94
N TYR A 42 4.40 16.31 4.15
CA TYR A 42 3.30 15.45 4.60
C TYR A 42 2.07 15.58 3.68
N TRP A 43 1.59 16.82 3.48
CA TRP A 43 0.38 17.05 2.68
C TRP A 43 0.59 16.83 1.19
N LEU A 44 1.80 17.08 0.66
CA LEU A 44 2.14 16.69 -0.71
C LEU A 44 2.01 15.17 -0.91
N ALA A 45 2.54 14.37 0.01
CA ALA A 45 2.43 12.91 -0.06
C ALA A 45 0.98 12.44 0.14
N ALA A 46 0.26 13.01 1.10
CA ALA A 46 -1.13 12.68 1.38
C ALA A 46 -2.08 13.01 0.22
N LEU A 47 -1.82 14.08 -0.51
CA LEU A 47 -2.64 14.50 -1.66
C LEU A 47 -2.19 13.88 -2.99
N ALA A 48 -1.00 13.27 -3.06
CA ALA A 48 -0.40 12.76 -4.29
C ALA A 48 -1.32 11.79 -5.06
N LEU A 49 -2.01 10.87 -4.36
CA LEU A 49 -2.93 9.92 -4.98
C LEU A 49 -4.17 10.64 -5.54
N VAL A 50 -4.75 11.55 -4.77
CA VAL A 50 -5.92 12.32 -5.17
C VAL A 50 -5.60 13.17 -6.39
N LEU A 51 -4.45 13.85 -6.37
CA LEU A 51 -3.95 14.63 -7.51
C LEU A 51 -3.73 13.73 -8.73
N SER A 52 -3.08 12.58 -8.56
CA SER A 52 -2.81 11.64 -9.65
C SER A 52 -4.10 11.15 -10.33
N ILE A 53 -5.12 10.77 -9.56
CA ILE A 53 -6.35 10.18 -10.10
C ILE A 53 -7.30 11.24 -10.67
N PHE A 54 -7.46 12.38 -10.00
CA PHE A 54 -8.53 13.34 -10.32
C PHE A 54 -8.06 14.54 -11.11
N VAL A 55 -6.83 15.02 -10.91
CA VAL A 55 -6.32 16.21 -11.55
C VAL A 55 -5.45 15.88 -12.77
N LEU A 56 -4.48 14.99 -12.58
CA LEU A 56 -3.49 14.71 -13.61
C LEU A 56 -4.01 13.81 -14.74
N ARG A 57 -5.17 13.18 -14.55
CA ARG A 57 -5.85 12.45 -15.63
C ARG A 57 -6.27 13.35 -16.80
N HIS A 58 -6.44 14.64 -16.54
CA HIS A 58 -6.90 15.63 -17.51
C HIS A 58 -5.79 16.57 -18.02
N ILE A 59 -4.57 16.39 -17.53
CA ILE A 59 -3.42 17.24 -17.87
C ILE A 59 -2.30 16.33 -18.37
N GLU A 60 -1.76 16.66 -19.54
CA GLU A 60 -0.59 15.95 -20.06
C GLU A 60 0.64 16.37 -19.26
N ILE A 61 1.14 15.45 -18.44
CA ILE A 61 2.37 15.58 -17.66
C ILE A 61 3.34 14.47 -18.05
N PRO A 62 4.65 14.65 -17.86
CA PRO A 62 5.63 13.61 -18.09
C PRO A 62 5.28 12.33 -17.35
N GLU A 63 5.37 11.18 -18.02
CA GLU A 63 5.01 9.85 -17.48
C GLU A 63 5.72 9.57 -16.16
N VAL A 64 7.00 9.95 -16.05
CA VAL A 64 7.81 9.77 -14.84
C VAL A 64 7.18 10.49 -13.63
N LEU A 65 6.66 11.71 -13.83
CA LEU A 65 6.04 12.50 -12.75
C LEU A 65 4.68 11.92 -12.36
N SER A 66 3.83 11.58 -13.34
CA SER A 66 2.54 10.94 -13.11
C SER A 66 2.70 9.67 -12.29
N GLN A 67 3.67 8.88 -12.67
CA GLN A 67 3.98 7.61 -12.05
C GLN A 67 4.58 7.75 -10.65
N GLY A 68 5.47 8.73 -10.46
CA GLY A 68 6.02 9.05 -9.14
C GLY A 68 4.92 9.43 -8.15
N LEU A 69 4.00 10.30 -8.56
CA LEU A 69 2.86 10.72 -7.76
C LEU A 69 1.91 9.55 -7.45
N PHE A 70 1.62 8.71 -8.42
CA PHE A 70 0.80 7.52 -8.20
C PHE A 70 1.45 6.56 -7.20
N ASN A 71 2.74 6.28 -7.34
CA ASN A 71 3.46 5.38 -6.44
C ASN A 71 3.52 5.94 -5.02
N ILE A 72 3.91 7.22 -4.86
CA ILE A 72 3.95 7.87 -3.55
C ILE A 72 2.57 7.85 -2.91
N GLY A 73 1.54 8.24 -3.64
CA GLY A 73 0.19 8.30 -3.12
C GLY A 73 -0.40 6.94 -2.77
N SER A 74 -0.09 5.89 -3.55
CA SER A 74 -0.53 4.52 -3.27
C SER A 74 0.11 3.97 -2.00
N VAL A 75 1.42 4.16 -1.83
CA VAL A 75 2.13 3.78 -0.59
C VAL A 75 1.59 4.59 0.60
N TRP A 76 1.33 5.88 0.41
CA TRP A 76 0.78 6.75 1.45
C TRP A 76 -0.63 6.35 1.89
N LEU A 77 -1.47 5.89 0.97
CA LEU A 77 -2.80 5.38 1.29
C LEU A 77 -2.71 4.19 2.24
N VAL A 78 -1.86 3.21 1.91
CA VAL A 78 -1.64 2.03 2.75
C VAL A 78 -1.00 2.41 4.09
N PHE A 79 -0.01 3.32 4.06
CA PHE A 79 0.58 3.89 5.28
C PHE A 79 -0.47 4.52 6.18
N THR A 80 -1.36 5.35 5.62
CA THR A 80 -2.42 6.01 6.38
C THR A 80 -3.31 5.01 7.09
N LEU A 81 -3.73 3.94 6.39
CA LEU A 81 -4.58 2.89 6.96
C LEU A 81 -3.91 2.23 8.18
N TYR A 82 -2.71 1.70 8.00
CA TYR A 82 -2.02 1.00 9.09
C TYR A 82 -1.59 1.93 10.22
N MET A 83 -1.19 3.16 9.90
CA MET A 83 -0.82 4.15 10.91
C MET A 83 -2.01 4.56 11.78
N VAL A 84 -3.19 4.76 11.19
CA VAL A 84 -4.42 5.04 11.96
C VAL A 84 -4.76 3.88 12.87
N LEU A 85 -4.74 2.63 12.37
CA LEU A 85 -5.01 1.45 13.18
C LEU A 85 -4.00 1.31 14.34
N ALA A 86 -2.71 1.47 14.06
CA ALA A 86 -1.67 1.42 15.09
C ALA A 86 -1.82 2.52 16.14
N LEU A 87 -2.13 3.75 15.71
CA LEU A 87 -2.40 4.86 16.63
C LEU A 87 -3.64 4.63 17.49
N LEU A 88 -4.72 4.09 16.94
CA LEU A 88 -5.91 3.75 17.70
C LEU A 88 -5.61 2.70 18.78
N VAL A 89 -4.83 1.66 18.42
CA VAL A 89 -4.38 0.65 19.39
C VAL A 89 -3.53 1.27 20.48
N THR A 90 -2.54 2.09 20.15
CA THR A 90 -1.68 2.74 21.15
C THR A 90 -2.44 3.78 21.98
N ASP A 91 -3.41 4.49 21.40
CA ASP A 91 -4.23 5.47 22.10
C ASP A 91 -5.22 4.81 23.10
N ILE A 92 -5.69 3.59 22.82
CA ILE A 92 -6.43 2.79 23.78
C ILE A 92 -5.47 2.22 24.85
N SER A 93 -4.37 1.64 24.41
CA SER A 93 -3.39 0.98 25.29
C SER A 93 -2.74 1.93 26.29
N LYS A 94 -2.60 3.23 25.99
CA LYS A 94 -2.06 4.23 26.94
C LYS A 94 -2.89 4.40 28.22
N LEU A 95 -4.13 3.90 28.25
CA LEU A 95 -4.95 3.87 29.47
C LEU A 95 -4.38 2.88 30.49
N PHE A 96 -3.73 1.81 30.01
CA PHE A 96 -3.15 0.73 30.82
C PHE A 96 -1.62 0.84 30.92
N VAL A 97 -0.97 1.40 29.87
CA VAL A 97 0.49 1.52 29.77
C VAL A 97 0.87 3.00 29.65
N PRO A 98 1.17 3.68 30.77
CA PRO A 98 1.43 5.14 30.79
C PRO A 98 2.55 5.60 29.86
N THR A 99 3.56 4.78 29.63
CA THR A 99 4.70 5.05 28.73
C THR A 99 4.25 5.36 27.30
N LEU A 100 3.13 4.78 26.84
CA LEU A 100 2.58 5.04 25.52
C LEU A 100 2.01 6.47 25.35
N LYS A 101 1.82 7.21 26.43
CA LYS A 101 1.47 8.64 26.34
C LYS A 101 2.56 9.43 25.64
N THR A 102 3.83 9.08 25.90
CA THR A 102 5.00 9.76 25.33
C THR A 102 5.46 9.11 24.02
N TYR A 103 5.52 7.79 23.98
CA TYR A 103 6.14 7.06 22.86
C TYR A 103 5.15 6.44 21.88
N GLY A 104 3.83 6.54 22.11
CA GLY A 104 2.81 5.86 21.31
C GLY A 104 2.87 6.19 19.83
N PHE A 105 3.15 7.45 19.45
CA PHE A 105 3.32 7.83 18.05
C PHE A 105 4.54 7.15 17.42
N VAL A 106 5.69 7.17 18.11
CA VAL A 106 6.94 6.59 17.60
C VAL A 106 6.82 5.07 17.45
N VAL A 107 6.17 4.41 18.42
CA VAL A 107 5.89 2.96 18.37
C VAL A 107 4.97 2.63 17.19
N SER A 108 3.86 3.38 17.02
CA SER A 108 2.93 3.20 15.90
C SER A 108 3.62 3.41 14.54
N PHE A 109 4.44 4.45 14.44
CA PHE A 109 5.19 4.76 13.23
C PHE A 109 6.21 3.65 12.90
N GLY A 110 7.01 3.23 13.88
CA GLY A 110 7.98 2.15 13.71
C GLY A 110 7.32 0.85 13.29
N PHE A 111 6.22 0.47 13.96
CA PHE A 111 5.43 -0.71 13.59
C PHE A 111 4.91 -0.62 12.15
N THR A 112 4.32 0.52 11.78
CA THR A 112 3.78 0.72 10.42
C THR A 112 4.87 0.62 9.37
N VAL A 113 6.04 1.26 9.59
CA VAL A 113 7.18 1.19 8.67
C VAL A 113 7.69 -0.25 8.53
N CYS A 114 7.84 -0.98 9.62
CA CYS A 114 8.25 -2.39 9.59
C CYS A 114 7.25 -3.25 8.79
N LEU A 115 5.95 -3.05 9.03
CA LEU A 115 4.90 -3.78 8.33
C LEU A 115 4.90 -3.51 6.82
N LEU A 116 5.02 -2.24 6.42
CA LEU A 116 5.08 -1.85 5.00
C LEU A 116 6.36 -2.38 4.33
N THR A 117 7.48 -2.35 5.04
CA THR A 117 8.75 -2.88 4.54
C THR A 117 8.64 -4.38 4.32
N TYR A 118 8.10 -5.12 5.30
CA TYR A 118 7.84 -6.55 5.17
C TYR A 118 6.92 -6.85 3.98
N GLY A 119 5.79 -6.14 3.87
CA GLY A 119 4.84 -6.30 2.76
C GLY A 119 5.47 -6.01 1.40
N TYR A 120 6.35 -5.01 1.30
CA TYR A 120 7.07 -4.71 0.07
C TYR A 120 8.01 -5.85 -0.34
N PHE A 121 8.78 -6.41 0.58
CA PHE A 121 9.67 -7.54 0.29
C PHE A 121 8.88 -8.78 -0.10
N ASN A 122 7.79 -9.07 0.61
CA ASN A 122 6.91 -10.19 0.29
C ASN A 122 6.29 -10.07 -1.11
N TYR A 123 5.82 -8.86 -1.46
CA TYR A 123 5.31 -8.56 -2.81
C TYR A 123 6.35 -8.77 -3.92
N LYS A 124 7.64 -8.49 -3.63
CA LYS A 124 8.73 -8.67 -4.60
C LYS A 124 9.13 -10.13 -4.84
N HIS A 125 8.73 -11.02 -3.94
CA HIS A 125 9.06 -12.45 -3.99
C HIS A 125 7.76 -13.27 -3.99
N PRO A 126 7.04 -13.29 -5.14
CA PRO A 126 5.84 -14.13 -5.24
C PRO A 126 6.21 -15.60 -5.16
N ASP A 127 5.43 -16.36 -4.41
CA ASP A 127 5.59 -17.79 -4.22
C ASP A 127 4.69 -18.56 -5.19
N ILE A 128 5.12 -19.78 -5.54
CA ILE A 128 4.36 -20.72 -6.34
C ILE A 128 3.75 -21.74 -5.37
N ASN A 129 2.43 -21.82 -5.34
CA ASN A 129 1.72 -22.82 -4.56
C ASN A 129 1.34 -24.00 -5.47
N HIS A 130 1.70 -25.20 -5.08
CA HIS A 130 1.32 -26.42 -5.77
C HIS A 130 0.07 -27.01 -5.11
N LEU A 131 -0.90 -27.38 -5.95
CA LEU A 131 -2.13 -28.01 -5.54
C LEU A 131 -2.39 -29.25 -6.42
N ASP A 132 -2.38 -30.42 -5.82
CA ASP A 132 -2.72 -31.66 -6.49
C ASP A 132 -4.23 -31.92 -6.40
N ILE A 133 -4.90 -32.00 -7.55
CA ILE A 133 -6.33 -32.27 -7.65
C ILE A 133 -6.52 -33.62 -8.31
N THR A 134 -7.10 -34.54 -7.55
CA THR A 134 -7.48 -35.86 -8.07
C THR A 134 -8.95 -35.84 -8.53
N LEU A 135 -9.21 -36.26 -9.75
CA LEU A 135 -10.56 -36.39 -10.30
C LEU A 135 -10.94 -37.87 -10.34
N ASP A 136 -12.17 -38.16 -9.91
CA ASP A 136 -12.74 -39.54 -9.95
C ASP A 136 -13.15 -39.98 -11.36
N LYS A 137 -12.84 -39.17 -12.39
CA LYS A 137 -13.11 -39.49 -13.79
C LYS A 137 -11.82 -39.91 -14.49
N PRO A 138 -11.83 -41.00 -15.28
CA PRO A 138 -10.66 -41.38 -16.06
C PRO A 138 -10.36 -40.28 -17.10
N LEU A 139 -9.25 -39.57 -16.92
CA LEU A 139 -8.67 -38.74 -17.96
C LEU A 139 -7.95 -39.66 -18.96
N GLN A 140 -8.30 -39.54 -20.24
CA GLN A 140 -7.53 -40.19 -21.30
C GLN A 140 -6.25 -39.37 -21.50
N GLY A 141 -5.17 -39.74 -20.81
CA GLY A 141 -3.89 -39.08 -20.97
C GLY A 141 -3.06 -38.99 -19.69
N GLN A 142 -2.01 -38.22 -19.76
CA GLN A 142 -1.13 -37.91 -18.64
C GLN A 142 -1.76 -36.83 -17.73
N PRO A 143 -1.29 -36.71 -16.46
CA PRO A 143 -1.69 -35.60 -15.61
C PRO A 143 -1.50 -34.25 -16.32
N MET A 144 -2.51 -33.39 -16.27
CA MET A 144 -2.48 -32.06 -16.87
C MET A 144 -1.94 -31.06 -15.84
N LYS A 145 -0.98 -30.24 -16.23
CA LYS A 145 -0.40 -29.17 -15.41
C LYS A 145 -1.02 -27.82 -15.78
N ILE A 146 -1.79 -27.28 -14.85
CA ILE A 146 -2.47 -25.98 -15.02
C ILE A 146 -1.79 -24.94 -14.14
N VAL A 147 -1.43 -23.79 -14.69
CA VAL A 147 -0.98 -22.64 -13.91
C VAL A 147 -2.07 -21.59 -13.90
N ALA A 148 -2.56 -21.22 -12.71
CA ALA A 148 -3.53 -20.15 -12.54
C ALA A 148 -2.86 -18.91 -11.95
N ILE A 149 -3.15 -17.75 -12.53
CA ILE A 149 -2.73 -16.44 -12.03
C ILE A 149 -3.94 -15.51 -12.00
N SER A 150 -4.09 -14.76 -10.93
CA SER A 150 -5.16 -13.77 -10.77
C SER A 150 -4.63 -12.40 -10.38
N ASP A 151 -5.49 -11.38 -10.49
CA ASP A 151 -5.25 -10.02 -10.00
C ASP A 151 -3.96 -9.34 -10.49
N VAL A 152 -3.53 -9.63 -11.71
CA VAL A 152 -2.30 -9.09 -12.30
C VAL A 152 -2.34 -7.55 -12.41
N HIS A 153 -3.51 -6.94 -12.55
CA HIS A 153 -3.75 -5.49 -12.57
C HIS A 153 -2.73 -4.71 -13.42
N LEU A 154 -2.66 -5.00 -14.71
CA LEU A 154 -1.77 -4.30 -15.63
C LEU A 154 -2.05 -2.80 -15.66
N GLY A 155 -1.02 -1.98 -15.47
CA GLY A 155 -1.11 -0.53 -15.44
C GLY A 155 -0.02 0.12 -14.61
N ASN A 156 -0.35 1.20 -13.91
CA ASN A 156 0.62 1.93 -13.09
C ASN A 156 1.21 1.08 -11.94
N GLY A 157 0.50 0.06 -11.46
CA GLY A 157 0.96 -0.84 -10.39
C GLY A 157 1.85 -1.98 -10.89
N THR A 158 1.43 -2.66 -11.97
CA THR A 158 2.15 -3.81 -12.55
C THR A 158 2.66 -3.44 -13.94
N ARG A 159 3.96 -3.25 -14.05
CA ARG A 159 4.64 -2.81 -15.28
C ARG A 159 5.24 -3.98 -16.04
N LYS A 160 5.73 -3.66 -17.25
CA LYS A 160 6.39 -4.61 -18.14
C LYS A 160 7.46 -5.48 -17.45
N PRO A 161 8.39 -4.96 -16.61
CA PRO A 161 9.38 -5.81 -15.96
C PRO A 161 8.75 -6.81 -14.97
N GLN A 162 7.69 -6.41 -14.28
CA GLN A 162 6.98 -7.29 -13.34
C GLN A 162 6.17 -8.34 -14.09
N LEU A 163 5.47 -7.93 -15.15
CA LEU A 163 4.76 -8.86 -16.02
C LEU A 163 5.72 -9.88 -16.64
N GLN A 164 6.88 -9.44 -17.10
CA GLN A 164 7.90 -10.32 -17.65
C GLN A 164 8.36 -11.37 -16.62
N LYS A 165 8.58 -10.97 -15.36
CA LYS A 165 8.90 -11.89 -14.28
C LYS A 165 7.79 -12.94 -14.08
N PHE A 166 6.51 -12.53 -14.11
CA PHE A 166 5.40 -13.48 -14.00
C PHE A 166 5.36 -14.45 -15.17
N VAL A 167 5.57 -13.96 -16.40
CA VAL A 167 5.64 -14.82 -17.58
C VAL A 167 6.81 -15.81 -17.49
N GLU A 168 7.97 -15.38 -17.04
CA GLU A 168 9.13 -16.27 -16.82
C GLU A 168 8.83 -17.33 -15.77
N MET A 169 8.18 -16.97 -14.65
CA MET A 169 7.78 -17.90 -13.60
C MET A 169 6.74 -18.92 -14.09
N ILE A 170 5.77 -18.50 -14.91
CA ILE A 170 4.75 -19.37 -15.50
C ILE A 170 5.42 -20.36 -16.46
N ASN A 171 6.25 -19.85 -17.39
CA ASN A 171 6.93 -20.68 -18.37
C ASN A 171 7.88 -21.71 -17.73
N ALA A 172 8.52 -21.33 -16.62
CA ALA A 172 9.39 -22.25 -15.86
C ALA A 172 8.62 -23.43 -15.24
N GLN A 173 7.28 -23.32 -15.15
CA GLN A 173 6.44 -24.44 -14.69
C GLN A 173 6.09 -25.42 -15.81
N GLU A 174 6.37 -25.10 -17.09
CA GLU A 174 6.00 -25.90 -18.28
C GLU A 174 4.52 -26.35 -18.21
N PRO A 175 3.56 -25.39 -18.16
CA PRO A 175 2.15 -25.71 -18.03
C PRO A 175 1.56 -26.20 -19.37
N ASP A 176 0.59 -27.10 -19.26
CA ASP A 176 -0.26 -27.51 -20.40
C ASP A 176 -1.35 -26.46 -20.67
N LEU A 177 -1.75 -25.71 -19.62
CA LEU A 177 -2.78 -24.66 -19.67
C LEU A 177 -2.45 -23.52 -18.70
N ILE A 178 -2.78 -22.26 -19.10
CA ILE A 178 -2.67 -21.04 -18.26
C ILE A 178 -4.05 -20.42 -18.13
#